data_1f62a4c16c954ccf93f34d6237e85bad
#
_entry.id   1f62a4c16c954ccf93f34d6237e85bad
#
_cell.length_a   1.000
_cell.length_b   1.000
_cell.length_c   1.000
_cell.angle_alpha   90.00
_cell.angle_beta   90.00
_cell.angle_gamma   90.00
#
_symmetry.space_group_name_H-M   'P 1'
#
loop_
_entity.id
_entity.type
_entity.pdbx_description
1 polymer ?
#
loop_
_entity_poly.entity_id
_entity_poly.type
_entity_poly.pdbx_seq_one_letter_code
_entity_poly.pdbx_strand_id
1 'polypeptide(L)'
;MNSQKPFLSEPIHRFLDDGVVIPALPLALTSSRQFDETRQRALLRYYMDAGSGGVAVGVHSTQFEIRDPEIGLFESVLSLAAEEMKAYEARTNRPLIKVAGVVGKSAQAVKEAELAAELGYDIALVSLSAFKDGTNDHMIEHL
;
A
#
# COMPACT_ATOMS: atom_id res chain seq x y z
N MET A 1 2.09 -33.97 2.22
CA MET A 1 2.89 -32.73 2.40
C MET A 1 2.17 -31.60 1.72
N ASN A 2 1.49 -30.75 2.48
CA ASN A 2 0.91 -29.52 1.94
C ASN A 2 2.04 -28.56 1.61
N SER A 3 2.41 -28.46 0.34
CA SER A 3 3.20 -27.33 -0.12
C SER A 3 2.27 -26.12 -0.15
N GLN A 4 2.23 -25.37 0.95
CA GLN A 4 1.67 -24.02 0.89
C GLN A 4 2.43 -23.28 -0.21
N LYS A 5 1.71 -22.85 -1.25
CA LYS A 5 2.26 -21.91 -2.22
C LYS A 5 2.80 -20.71 -1.45
N PRO A 6 4.03 -20.26 -1.71
CA PRO A 6 4.54 -19.07 -1.05
C PRO A 6 3.55 -17.92 -1.31
N PHE A 7 3.21 -17.17 -0.26
CA PHE A 7 2.29 -16.02 -0.33
C PHE A 7 2.77 -14.96 -1.32
N LEU A 8 4.09 -14.82 -1.47
CA LEU A 8 4.72 -13.89 -2.40
C LEU A 8 5.34 -14.66 -3.58
N SER A 9 5.37 -14.00 -4.74
CA SER A 9 6.07 -14.55 -5.89
C SER A 9 7.58 -14.62 -5.65
N GLU A 10 8.26 -15.60 -6.25
CA GLU A 10 9.71 -15.77 -6.13
C GLU A 10 10.53 -14.49 -6.42
N PRO A 11 10.22 -13.70 -7.47
CA PRO A 11 10.93 -12.44 -7.70
C PRO A 11 10.81 -11.45 -6.56
N ILE A 12 9.61 -11.33 -5.96
CA ILE A 12 9.36 -10.42 -4.82
C ILE A 12 10.09 -10.90 -3.58
N HIS A 13 10.11 -12.23 -3.31
CA HIS A 13 10.87 -12.81 -2.21
C HIS A 13 12.36 -12.48 -2.28
N ARG A 14 12.99 -12.73 -3.44
CA ARG A 14 14.41 -12.40 -3.63
C ARG A 14 14.69 -10.93 -3.48
N PHE A 15 13.78 -10.09 -3.98
CA PHE A 15 13.94 -8.66 -3.92
C PHE A 15 13.90 -8.14 -2.48
N LEU A 16 13.07 -8.76 -1.62
CA LEU A 16 13.03 -8.48 -0.18
C LEU A 16 14.31 -8.98 0.53
N ASP A 17 14.79 -10.17 0.20
CA ASP A 17 15.99 -10.76 0.79
C ASP A 17 17.26 -9.96 0.47
N ASP A 18 17.35 -9.39 -0.73
CA ASP A 18 18.43 -8.51 -1.15
C ASP A 18 18.42 -7.14 -0.41
N GLY A 19 17.28 -6.80 0.17
CA GLY A 19 17.04 -5.52 0.84
C GLY A 19 16.77 -4.38 -0.13
N VAL A 20 15.64 -3.68 0.08
CA VAL A 20 15.19 -2.58 -0.78
C VAL A 20 14.65 -1.41 0.04
N VAL A 21 14.65 -0.24 -0.56
CA VAL A 21 13.99 0.94 0.00
C VAL A 21 12.56 1.02 -0.52
N ILE A 22 11.60 1.08 0.39
CA ILE A 22 10.17 1.21 0.09
C ILE A 22 9.67 2.52 0.72
N PRO A 23 9.68 3.65 0.00
CA PRO A 23 9.19 4.91 0.53
C PRO A 23 7.68 4.90 0.74
N ALA A 24 7.24 5.62 1.77
CA ALA A 24 5.83 5.92 1.99
C ALA A 24 5.39 7.04 1.05
N LEU A 25 4.28 6.82 0.34
CA LEU A 25 3.75 7.76 -0.65
C LEU A 25 2.95 8.89 0.03
N PRO A 26 3.36 10.17 -0.07
CA PRO A 26 2.53 11.29 0.34
C PRO A 26 1.32 11.49 -0.58
N LEU A 27 0.24 12.05 -0.03
CA LEU A 27 -0.95 12.39 -0.80
C LEU A 27 -0.75 13.74 -1.53
N ALA A 28 -0.94 13.74 -2.84
CA ALA A 28 -0.92 14.95 -3.64
C ALA A 28 -2.31 15.58 -3.71
N LEU A 29 -2.40 16.85 -3.30
CA LEU A 29 -3.63 17.64 -3.33
C LEU A 29 -3.42 18.94 -4.10
N THR A 30 -4.47 19.42 -4.73
CA THR A 30 -4.53 20.78 -5.28
C THR A 30 -4.58 21.83 -4.17
N SER A 31 -4.44 23.11 -4.52
CA SER A 31 -4.63 24.22 -3.58
C SER A 31 -6.03 24.27 -2.95
N SER A 32 -7.04 23.71 -3.62
CA SER A 32 -8.40 23.55 -3.12
C SER A 32 -8.65 22.24 -2.37
N ARG A 33 -7.56 21.51 -2.02
CA ARG A 33 -7.59 20.22 -1.31
C ARG A 33 -8.33 19.08 -2.05
N GLN A 34 -8.39 19.15 -3.37
CA GLN A 34 -8.88 18.05 -4.19
C GLN A 34 -7.73 17.11 -4.54
N PHE A 35 -8.01 15.83 -4.73
CA PHE A 35 -7.00 14.86 -5.15
C PHE A 35 -6.38 15.25 -6.49
N ASP A 36 -5.05 15.37 -6.52
CA ASP A 36 -4.30 15.76 -7.72
C ASP A 36 -3.66 14.50 -8.32
N GLU A 37 -4.40 13.81 -9.15
CA GLU A 37 -3.95 12.58 -9.80
C GLU A 37 -2.68 12.78 -10.63
N THR A 38 -2.57 13.92 -11.31
CA THR A 38 -1.40 14.21 -12.16
C THR A 38 -0.13 14.30 -11.33
N ARG A 39 -0.16 15.03 -10.22
CA ARG A 39 0.97 15.12 -9.30
C ARG A 39 1.22 13.83 -8.54
N GLN A 40 0.15 13.10 -8.20
CA GLN A 40 0.28 11.80 -7.55
C GLN A 40 1.02 10.80 -8.43
N ARG A 41 0.69 10.72 -9.72
CA ARG A 41 1.41 9.89 -10.71
C ARG A 41 2.87 10.36 -10.90
N ALA A 42 3.10 11.67 -10.96
CA ALA A 42 4.44 12.22 -11.08
C ALA A 42 5.33 11.85 -9.89
N LEU A 43 4.78 11.91 -8.66
CA LEU A 43 5.49 11.54 -7.44
C LEU A 43 5.85 10.05 -7.40
N LEU A 44 4.93 9.18 -7.81
CA LEU A 44 5.19 7.74 -7.95
C LEU A 44 6.32 7.47 -8.95
N ARG A 45 6.27 8.08 -10.13
CA ARG A 45 7.32 7.96 -11.15
C ARG A 45 8.67 8.42 -10.63
N TYR A 46 8.69 9.54 -9.91
CA TYR A 46 9.91 10.04 -9.28
C TYR A 46 10.53 9.02 -8.32
N TYR A 47 9.74 8.39 -7.45
CA TYR A 47 10.26 7.36 -6.56
C TYR A 47 10.78 6.12 -7.29
N MET A 48 10.05 5.65 -8.28
CA MET A 48 10.45 4.50 -9.08
C MET A 48 11.71 4.77 -9.90
N ASP A 49 11.81 5.95 -10.53
CA ASP A 49 12.98 6.37 -11.32
C ASP A 49 14.20 6.64 -10.42
N ALA A 50 13.98 7.06 -9.18
CA ALA A 50 15.05 7.21 -8.17
C ALA A 50 15.58 5.85 -7.66
N GLY A 51 14.98 4.73 -8.06
CA GLY A 51 15.47 3.39 -7.75
C GLY A 51 14.82 2.73 -6.53
N SER A 52 13.67 3.23 -6.04
CA SER A 52 12.94 2.53 -4.97
C SER A 52 12.59 1.10 -5.39
N GLY A 53 12.65 0.16 -4.45
CA GLY A 53 12.26 -1.24 -4.67
C GLY A 53 10.75 -1.49 -4.60
N GLY A 54 10.01 -0.48 -4.21
CA GLY A 54 8.55 -0.53 -4.07
C GLY A 54 8.01 0.78 -3.55
N VAL A 55 6.71 0.84 -3.27
CA VAL A 55 6.07 2.02 -2.66
C VAL A 55 5.00 1.56 -1.68
N ALA A 56 4.93 2.20 -0.50
CA ALA A 56 3.89 1.98 0.50
C ALA A 56 2.79 3.05 0.36
N VAL A 57 1.56 2.63 0.11
CA VAL A 57 0.41 3.48 -0.19
C VAL A 57 -0.70 3.27 0.85
N GLY A 58 -1.44 4.32 1.18
CA GLY A 58 -2.50 4.24 2.19
C GLY A 58 -1.99 4.17 3.62
N VAL A 59 -0.71 4.42 3.84
CA VAL A 59 -0.03 4.54 5.14
C VAL A 59 -0.16 5.96 5.70
N HIS A 60 0.43 6.24 6.85
CA HIS A 60 0.31 7.53 7.52
C HIS A 60 0.63 8.74 6.62
N SER A 61 1.68 8.66 5.79
CA SER A 61 2.06 9.73 4.86
C SER A 61 1.05 9.99 3.75
N THR A 62 0.26 8.97 3.37
CA THR A 62 -0.83 9.10 2.40
C THR A 62 -2.08 9.72 3.04
N GLN A 63 -2.08 9.94 4.34
CA GLN A 63 -3.16 10.40 5.20
C GLN A 63 -4.22 9.31 5.45
N PHE A 64 -4.46 9.00 6.72
CA PHE A 64 -5.47 8.00 7.07
C PHE A 64 -6.89 8.47 6.78
N GLU A 65 -7.10 9.77 6.77
CA GLU A 65 -8.35 10.46 6.49
C GLU A 65 -8.92 10.17 5.10
N ILE A 66 -8.13 9.68 4.16
CA ILE A 66 -8.63 9.24 2.84
C ILE A 66 -9.70 8.15 2.94
N ARG A 67 -9.81 7.49 4.11
CA ARG A 67 -10.81 6.47 4.43
C ARG A 67 -12.13 7.02 4.96
N ASP A 68 -12.14 8.31 5.34
CA ASP A 68 -13.35 8.97 5.77
C ASP A 68 -14.40 8.89 4.64
N PRO A 69 -15.64 8.46 4.92
CA PRO A 69 -16.69 8.37 3.91
C PRO A 69 -16.99 9.68 3.19
N GLU A 70 -16.79 10.83 3.87
CA GLU A 70 -16.96 12.15 3.26
C GLU A 70 -15.84 12.50 2.27
N ILE A 71 -14.66 11.91 2.44
CA ILE A 71 -13.49 12.10 1.57
C ILE A 71 -13.46 11.02 0.48
N GLY A 72 -13.61 9.75 0.85
CA GLY A 72 -13.81 8.62 -0.06
C GLY A 72 -12.68 8.38 -1.07
N LEU A 73 -11.42 8.64 -0.71
CA LEU A 73 -10.28 8.56 -1.65
C LEU A 73 -9.46 7.27 -1.53
N PHE A 74 -9.72 6.42 -0.56
CA PHE A 74 -8.87 5.25 -0.29
C PHE A 74 -8.69 4.35 -1.52
N GLU A 75 -9.78 3.89 -2.10
CA GLU A 75 -9.76 3.03 -3.29
C GLU A 75 -9.13 3.75 -4.50
N SER A 76 -9.48 5.01 -4.74
CA SER A 76 -8.95 5.79 -5.86
C SER A 76 -7.43 5.96 -5.79
N VAL A 77 -6.90 6.23 -4.60
CA VAL A 77 -5.46 6.41 -4.39
C VAL A 77 -4.71 5.09 -4.56
N LEU A 78 -5.23 4.00 -4.00
CA LEU A 78 -4.62 2.66 -4.17
C LEU A 78 -4.66 2.19 -5.62
N SER A 79 -5.79 2.37 -6.29
CA SER A 79 -5.96 1.99 -7.71
C SER A 79 -4.98 2.73 -8.61
N LEU A 80 -4.91 4.05 -8.48
CA LEU A 80 -3.98 4.88 -9.24
C LEU A 80 -2.52 4.47 -9.03
N ALA A 81 -2.15 4.21 -7.79
CA ALA A 81 -0.77 3.79 -7.47
C ALA A 81 -0.45 2.40 -8.03
N ALA A 82 -1.39 1.46 -7.94
CA ALA A 82 -1.22 0.12 -8.51
C ALA A 82 -1.09 0.17 -10.04
N GLU A 83 -1.90 1.00 -10.73
CA GLU A 83 -1.80 1.23 -12.18
C GLU A 83 -0.42 1.75 -12.58
N GLU A 84 0.08 2.80 -11.91
CA GLU A 84 1.39 3.39 -12.22
C GLU A 84 2.53 2.42 -11.97
N MET A 85 2.50 1.66 -10.87
CA MET A 85 3.52 0.65 -10.58
C MET A 85 3.50 -0.47 -11.62
N LYS A 86 2.33 -1.00 -11.99
CA LYS A 86 2.19 -2.02 -13.06
C LYS A 86 2.69 -1.50 -14.41
N ALA A 87 2.35 -0.27 -14.77
CA ALA A 87 2.82 0.33 -16.02
C ALA A 87 4.35 0.50 -16.04
N TYR A 88 4.94 0.84 -14.89
CA TYR A 88 6.38 0.94 -14.73
C TYR A 88 7.07 -0.42 -14.88
N GLU A 89 6.57 -1.45 -14.20
CA GLU A 89 7.05 -2.84 -14.31
C GLU A 89 7.03 -3.32 -15.77
N ALA A 90 5.92 -3.09 -16.47
CA ALA A 90 5.76 -3.48 -17.88
C ALA A 90 6.76 -2.78 -18.80
N ARG A 91 7.08 -1.51 -18.53
CA ARG A 91 8.00 -0.71 -19.35
C ARG A 91 9.47 -1.03 -19.07
N THR A 92 9.83 -1.31 -17.83
CA THR A 92 11.23 -1.43 -17.39
C THR A 92 11.66 -2.87 -17.15
N ASN A 93 10.73 -3.81 -17.11
CA ASN A 93 10.93 -5.19 -16.68
C ASN A 93 11.58 -5.32 -15.29
N ARG A 94 11.39 -4.31 -14.43
CA ARG A 94 11.89 -4.29 -13.06
C ARG A 94 10.71 -4.50 -12.10
N PRO A 95 10.73 -5.54 -11.23
CA PRO A 95 9.67 -5.79 -10.27
C PRO A 95 9.62 -4.67 -9.23
N LEU A 96 8.43 -4.40 -8.71
CA LEU A 96 8.19 -3.45 -7.62
C LEU A 96 7.37 -4.12 -6.52
N ILE A 97 7.73 -3.88 -5.28
CA ILE A 97 6.97 -4.33 -4.13
C ILE A 97 5.86 -3.32 -3.85
N LYS A 98 4.61 -3.77 -3.92
CA LYS A 98 3.43 -2.95 -3.69
C LYS A 98 2.94 -3.18 -2.27
N VAL A 99 3.07 -2.17 -1.40
CA VAL A 99 2.65 -2.24 0.00
C VAL A 99 1.42 -1.38 0.20
N ALA A 100 0.34 -1.96 0.72
CA ALA A 100 -0.86 -1.24 1.10
C ALA A 100 -0.94 -1.07 2.61
N GLY A 101 -1.23 0.13 3.09
CA GLY A 101 -1.59 0.36 4.48
C GLY A 101 -2.98 -0.18 4.77
N VAL A 102 -3.14 -0.86 5.89
CA VAL A 102 -4.39 -1.42 6.38
C VAL A 102 -4.63 -0.91 7.80
N VAL A 103 -5.79 -0.35 8.07
CA VAL A 103 -6.10 0.25 9.37
C VAL A 103 -7.49 -0.17 9.88
N GLY A 104 -7.78 0.19 11.12
CA GLY A 104 -9.08 -0.05 11.71
C GLY A 104 -9.17 -1.37 12.47
N LYS A 105 -10.37 -1.66 12.96
CA LYS A 105 -10.69 -2.93 13.62
C LYS A 105 -10.80 -4.05 12.57
N SER A 106 -10.77 -5.30 13.00
CA SER A 106 -10.70 -6.49 12.14
C SER A 106 -11.64 -6.46 10.92
N ALA A 107 -12.90 -6.07 11.11
CA ALA A 107 -13.86 -6.02 10.00
C ALA A 107 -13.49 -4.99 8.90
N GLN A 108 -12.92 -3.83 9.27
CA GLN A 108 -12.43 -2.83 8.33
C GLN A 108 -11.11 -3.29 7.73
N ALA A 109 -10.19 -3.77 8.55
CA ALA A 109 -8.87 -4.21 8.12
C ALA A 109 -8.96 -5.34 7.07
N VAL A 110 -9.85 -6.30 7.27
CA VAL A 110 -10.10 -7.38 6.30
C VAL A 110 -10.58 -6.83 4.96
N LYS A 111 -11.56 -5.92 4.97
CA LYS A 111 -12.06 -5.29 3.72
C LYS A 111 -10.97 -4.51 2.97
N GLU A 112 -10.13 -3.77 3.71
CA GLU A 112 -9.02 -3.03 3.11
C GLU A 112 -7.95 -3.97 2.55
N ALA A 113 -7.65 -5.08 3.24
CA ALA A 113 -6.73 -6.10 2.76
C ALA A 113 -7.25 -6.84 1.52
N GLU A 114 -8.54 -7.17 1.47
CA GLU A 114 -9.19 -7.77 0.31
C GLU A 114 -9.11 -6.85 -0.91
N LEU A 115 -9.46 -5.56 -0.76
CA LEU A 115 -9.33 -4.56 -1.83
C LEU A 115 -7.87 -4.44 -2.29
N ALA A 116 -6.92 -4.37 -1.37
CA ALA A 116 -5.51 -4.30 -1.72
C ALA A 116 -5.06 -5.53 -2.53
N ALA A 117 -5.48 -6.73 -2.12
CA ALA A 117 -5.18 -7.97 -2.84
C ALA A 117 -5.79 -7.98 -4.25
N GLU A 118 -7.04 -7.53 -4.41
CA GLU A 118 -7.71 -7.39 -5.72
C GLU A 118 -6.98 -6.42 -6.64
N LEU A 119 -6.45 -5.32 -6.10
CA LEU A 119 -5.66 -4.34 -6.84
C LEU A 119 -4.25 -4.83 -7.17
N GLY A 120 -3.82 -5.96 -6.57
CA GLY A 120 -2.54 -6.61 -6.81
C GLY A 120 -1.40 -6.06 -5.96
N TYR A 121 -1.68 -5.62 -4.75
CA TYR A 121 -0.66 -5.36 -3.74
C TYR A 121 -0.09 -6.67 -3.20
N ASP A 122 1.18 -6.65 -2.86
CA ASP A 122 1.93 -7.83 -2.41
C ASP A 122 1.93 -7.98 -0.88
N ILE A 123 1.88 -6.85 -0.16
CA ILE A 123 2.03 -6.79 1.29
C ILE A 123 1.00 -5.84 1.89
N ALA A 124 0.36 -6.24 2.99
CA ALA A 124 -0.44 -5.37 3.84
C ALA A 124 0.39 -4.91 5.05
N LEU A 125 0.51 -3.60 5.25
CA LEU A 125 1.12 -3.00 6.44
C LEU A 125 0.01 -2.62 7.42
N VAL A 126 -0.20 -3.47 8.44
CA VAL A 126 -1.29 -3.32 9.41
C VAL A 126 -0.92 -2.30 10.47
N SER A 127 -1.79 -1.30 10.68
CA SER A 127 -1.66 -0.34 11.78
C SER A 127 -2.50 -0.78 12.98
N LEU A 128 -1.86 -0.89 14.13
CA LEU A 128 -2.54 -1.19 15.40
C LEU A 128 -3.14 0.06 16.08
N SER A 129 -3.20 1.20 15.39
CA SER A 129 -3.72 2.46 15.95
C SER A 129 -5.17 2.39 16.46
N ALA A 130 -5.98 1.48 15.93
CA ALA A 130 -7.36 1.24 16.36
C ALA A 130 -7.46 0.55 17.74
N PHE A 131 -6.35 0.05 18.29
CA PHE A 131 -6.24 -0.70 19.53
C PHE A 131 -5.41 0.03 20.59
N LYS A 132 -5.28 1.35 20.53
CA LYS A 132 -4.47 2.15 21.46
C LYS A 132 -4.82 1.90 22.95
N ASP A 133 -6.10 1.65 23.20
CA ASP A 133 -6.62 1.38 24.54
C ASP A 133 -6.87 -0.13 24.78
N GLY A 134 -6.42 -0.99 23.86
CA GLY A 134 -6.58 -2.44 23.92
C GLY A 134 -5.47 -3.12 24.73
N THR A 135 -5.72 -4.35 25.14
CA THR A 135 -4.71 -5.23 25.71
C THR A 135 -3.87 -5.87 24.60
N ASN A 136 -2.70 -6.41 24.95
CA ASN A 136 -1.88 -7.19 24.01
C ASN A 136 -2.66 -8.37 23.41
N ASP A 137 -3.52 -9.01 24.18
CA ASP A 137 -4.35 -10.14 23.72
C ASP A 137 -5.30 -9.69 22.60
N HIS A 138 -5.96 -8.53 22.75
CA HIS A 138 -6.79 -7.96 21.70
C HIS A 138 -6.02 -7.64 20.42
N MET A 139 -4.76 -7.21 20.54
CA MET A 139 -3.90 -6.96 19.37
C MET A 139 -3.49 -8.26 18.68
N ILE A 140 -3.18 -9.30 19.45
CA ILE A 140 -2.81 -10.63 18.93
C ILE A 140 -4.00 -11.29 18.21
N GLU A 141 -5.21 -11.19 18.76
CA GLU A 141 -6.42 -11.71 18.13
C GLU A 141 -6.77 -11.00 16.81
N HIS A 142 -6.28 -9.77 16.63
CA HIS A 142 -6.50 -8.98 15.40
C HIS A 142 -5.55 -9.38 14.26
N LEU A 143 -4.36 -9.85 14.58
CA LEU A 143 -3.31 -10.23 13.61
C LEU A 143 -3.51 -11.67 13.11
#